data_be32467593f64381e5edcdf69ffa6212
#
_entry.id   be32467593f64381e5edcdf69ffa6212
#
_cell.length_a   1.000
_cell.length_b   1.000
_cell.length_c   1.000
_cell.angle_alpha   90.00
_cell.angle_beta   90.00
_cell.angle_gamma   90.00
#
_symmetry.space_group_name_H-M   'P 1'
#
loop_
_entity.id
_entity.type
_entity.pdbx_description
1 polymer ?
#
loop_
_entity_poly.entity_id
_entity_poly.type
_entity_poly.pdbx_seq_one_letter_code
_entity_poly.pdbx_strand_id
1 'polypeptide(L)'
;MLSIRKCGHKELERYYQLFEMDFDSREMLPKLAVHKALTNGSMELLAVVDEESKMDLAFALVATKSLYGYVLLKYLSVMPWCREQGIGIESMRLINKRYADRQGIIAELTEYPEDEPQRRRKLQRFLARFGYVEAESDYRIGGGDALVMIKPIRGSAELEPVLHRVIADFYSRFLSPFAMNRLVDIRPVKKTAE
;
A
#
# COMPACT_ATOMS: atom_id res chain seq x y z
N MET A 1 20.78 10.84 8.97
CA MET A 1 20.30 10.66 7.57
C MET A 1 19.42 9.44 7.52
N LEU A 2 18.24 9.50 6.82
CA LEU A 2 17.38 8.34 6.71
C LEU A 2 17.67 7.56 5.43
N SER A 3 17.62 6.23 5.53
CA SER A 3 17.71 5.29 4.42
C SER A 3 16.59 4.27 4.45
N ILE A 4 16.50 3.45 3.41
CA ILE A 4 15.52 2.36 3.34
C ILE A 4 16.24 1.04 3.12
N ARG A 5 15.92 0.05 3.93
CA ARG A 5 16.44 -1.31 3.80
C ARG A 5 15.32 -2.31 3.57
N LYS A 6 15.62 -3.39 2.88
CA LYS A 6 14.72 -4.55 2.77
C LYS A 6 14.89 -5.40 4.03
N CYS A 7 13.77 -5.77 4.63
CA CYS A 7 13.72 -6.66 5.79
C CYS A 7 13.65 -8.12 5.36
N GLY A 8 14.20 -8.99 6.17
CA GLY A 8 14.03 -10.43 6.02
C GLY A 8 12.65 -10.89 6.52
N HIS A 9 12.20 -12.07 6.05
CA HIS A 9 10.92 -12.64 6.49
C HIS A 9 10.85 -12.92 8.00
N LYS A 10 11.99 -13.10 8.67
CA LYS A 10 12.07 -13.30 10.13
C LYS A 10 11.67 -12.05 10.93
N GLU A 11 11.79 -10.87 10.31
CA GLU A 11 11.42 -9.60 10.94
C GLU A 11 9.91 -9.31 10.82
N LEU A 12 9.18 -10.10 10.01
CA LEU A 12 7.74 -9.92 9.78
C LEU A 12 6.96 -9.92 11.10
N GLU A 13 7.30 -10.79 12.06
CA GLU A 13 6.59 -10.88 13.34
C GLU A 13 6.52 -9.53 14.04
N ARG A 14 7.68 -8.89 14.16
CA ARG A 14 7.83 -7.59 14.82
C ARG A 14 7.01 -6.49 14.14
N TYR A 15 7.06 -6.45 12.81
CA TYR A 15 6.39 -5.35 12.07
C TYR A 15 4.93 -5.63 11.82
N TYR A 16 4.53 -6.89 11.76
CA TYR A 16 3.12 -7.24 11.57
C TYR A 16 2.26 -6.77 12.75
N GLN A 17 2.74 -6.89 13.97
CA GLN A 17 2.06 -6.37 15.17
C GLN A 17 1.82 -4.85 15.10
N LEU A 18 2.73 -4.11 14.48
CA LEU A 18 2.58 -2.66 14.32
C LEU A 18 1.57 -2.30 13.22
N PHE A 19 1.49 -3.11 12.17
CA PHE A 19 0.40 -2.97 11.21
C PHE A 19 -0.95 -3.25 11.86
N GLU A 20 -1.07 -4.26 12.71
CA GLU A 20 -2.29 -4.56 13.46
C GLU A 20 -2.73 -3.42 14.41
N MET A 21 -1.81 -2.57 14.84
CA MET A 21 -2.13 -1.39 15.65
C MET A 21 -2.62 -0.19 14.81
N ASP A 22 -2.19 -0.10 13.56
CA ASP A 22 -2.42 1.08 12.70
C ASP A 22 -3.51 0.86 11.64
N PHE A 23 -3.83 -0.39 11.33
CA PHE A 23 -4.78 -0.75 10.29
C PHE A 23 -5.93 -1.59 10.84
N ASP A 24 -7.12 -1.42 10.25
CA ASP A 24 -8.28 -2.23 10.64
C ASP A 24 -8.05 -3.72 10.31
N SER A 25 -8.46 -4.59 11.24
CA SER A 25 -8.32 -6.04 11.07
C SER A 25 -9.01 -6.59 9.82
N ARG A 26 -10.05 -5.90 9.33
CA ARG A 26 -10.81 -6.27 8.12
C ARG A 26 -10.00 -6.05 6.83
N GLU A 27 -9.07 -5.08 6.82
CA GLU A 27 -8.20 -4.81 5.65
C GLU A 27 -6.85 -5.52 5.75
N MET A 28 -6.55 -6.12 6.90
CA MET A 28 -5.27 -6.80 7.12
C MET A 28 -5.16 -8.07 6.28
N LEU A 29 -4.03 -8.18 5.57
CA LEU A 29 -3.67 -9.41 4.89
C LEU A 29 -3.37 -10.51 5.92
N PRO A 30 -3.84 -11.74 5.71
CA PRO A 30 -3.47 -12.84 6.60
C PRO A 30 -1.94 -12.97 6.70
N LYS A 31 -1.38 -13.06 7.90
CA LYS A 31 0.06 -13.14 8.17
C LYS A 31 0.77 -14.22 7.36
N LEU A 32 0.12 -15.40 7.24
CA LEU A 32 0.64 -16.49 6.42
C LEU A 32 0.74 -16.11 4.93
N ALA A 33 -0.23 -15.34 4.40
CA ALA A 33 -0.19 -14.86 3.04
C ALA A 33 0.97 -13.86 2.83
N VAL A 34 1.18 -12.95 3.78
CA VAL A 34 2.32 -12.02 3.76
C VAL A 34 3.64 -12.78 3.82
N HIS A 35 3.78 -13.75 4.73
CA HIS A 35 4.98 -14.58 4.82
C HIS A 35 5.29 -15.29 3.49
N LYS A 36 4.27 -15.92 2.87
CA LYS A 36 4.40 -16.57 1.56
C LYS A 36 4.81 -15.56 0.47
N ALA A 37 4.22 -14.36 0.48
CA ALA A 37 4.51 -13.31 -0.49
C ALA A 37 5.94 -12.75 -0.36
N LEU A 38 6.45 -12.62 0.86
CA LEU A 38 7.84 -12.24 1.12
C LEU A 38 8.81 -13.33 0.65
N THR A 39 8.50 -14.61 0.92
CA THR A 39 9.33 -15.76 0.54
C THR A 39 9.42 -15.92 -0.98
N ASN A 40 8.32 -15.77 -1.71
CA ASN A 40 8.29 -15.88 -3.17
C ASN A 40 8.67 -14.58 -3.89
N GLY A 41 8.96 -13.50 -3.14
CA GLY A 41 9.37 -12.20 -3.65
C GLY A 41 8.26 -11.41 -4.34
N SER A 42 6.97 -11.73 -4.12
CA SER A 42 5.86 -10.91 -4.62
C SER A 42 5.59 -9.68 -3.76
N MET A 43 6.13 -9.66 -2.53
CA MET A 43 6.15 -8.49 -1.67
C MET A 43 7.55 -8.20 -1.13
N GLU A 44 7.75 -6.95 -0.75
CA GLU A 44 8.90 -6.49 0.03
C GLU A 44 8.39 -5.89 1.34
N LEU A 45 9.02 -6.28 2.45
CA LEU A 45 8.93 -5.60 3.72
C LEU A 45 10.12 -4.65 3.82
N LEU A 46 9.87 -3.38 4.04
CA LEU A 46 10.87 -2.33 4.06
C LEU A 46 10.90 -1.66 5.42
N ALA A 47 12.08 -1.33 5.94
CA ALA A 47 12.27 -0.46 7.08
C ALA A 47 12.95 0.84 6.66
N VAL A 48 12.46 1.95 7.19
CA VAL A 48 13.13 3.24 7.13
C VAL A 48 13.98 3.39 8.39
N VAL A 49 15.27 3.57 8.19
CA VAL A 49 16.27 3.49 9.24
C VAL A 49 16.99 4.83 9.38
N ASP A 50 17.23 5.27 10.60
CA ASP A 50 18.18 6.31 10.85
C ASP A 50 19.61 5.74 10.82
N GLU A 51 20.43 6.23 9.90
CA GLU A 51 21.79 5.74 9.66
C GLU A 51 22.74 5.97 10.84
N GLU A 52 22.45 6.95 11.69
CA GLU A 52 23.27 7.28 12.85
C GLU A 52 22.94 6.35 14.03
N SER A 53 21.68 6.31 14.43
CA SER A 53 21.25 5.50 15.58
C SER A 53 20.99 4.03 15.22
N LYS A 54 20.92 3.68 13.92
CA LYS A 54 20.53 2.35 13.42
C LYS A 54 19.12 1.91 13.82
N MET A 55 18.31 2.85 14.26
CA MET A 55 16.93 2.56 14.68
C MET A 55 15.97 2.53 13.50
N ASP A 56 15.06 1.57 13.50
CA ASP A 56 13.95 1.53 12.55
C ASP A 56 12.89 2.55 12.98
N LEU A 57 12.52 3.47 12.09
CA LEU A 57 11.59 4.57 12.37
C LEU A 57 10.22 4.40 11.70
N ALA A 58 10.19 3.68 10.59
CA ALA A 58 8.95 3.34 9.89
C ALA A 58 9.13 2.06 9.08
N PHE A 59 7.99 1.44 8.71
CA PHE A 59 8.01 0.29 7.80
C PHE A 59 6.87 0.35 6.82
N ALA A 60 7.14 -0.29 5.66
CA ALA A 60 6.16 -0.43 4.60
C ALA A 60 6.12 -1.87 4.11
N LEU A 61 4.92 -2.30 3.72
CA LEU A 61 4.70 -3.52 2.97
C LEU A 61 4.28 -3.15 1.55
N VAL A 62 5.06 -3.61 0.57
CA VAL A 62 4.87 -3.25 -0.84
C VAL A 62 4.75 -4.51 -1.68
N ALA A 63 3.65 -4.67 -2.43
CA ALA A 63 3.56 -5.69 -3.46
C ALA A 63 4.31 -5.20 -4.72
N THR A 64 5.27 -5.99 -5.20
CA THR A 64 6.26 -5.55 -6.19
C THR A 64 6.17 -6.29 -7.52
N LYS A 65 5.50 -7.46 -7.56
CA LYS A 65 5.29 -8.21 -8.78
C LYS A 65 3.92 -7.89 -9.38
N SER A 66 3.92 -7.31 -10.57
CA SER A 66 2.73 -7.04 -11.35
C SER A 66 3.04 -7.22 -12.84
N LEU A 67 2.09 -7.77 -13.61
CA LEU A 67 2.16 -7.84 -15.07
C LEU A 67 2.15 -6.44 -15.72
N TYR A 68 1.65 -5.44 -14.99
CA TYR A 68 1.45 -4.08 -15.48
C TYR A 68 2.56 -3.11 -15.10
N GLY A 69 3.62 -3.59 -14.41
CA GLY A 69 4.77 -2.76 -14.03
C GLY A 69 4.52 -1.79 -12.87
N TYR A 70 3.37 -1.84 -12.22
CA TYR A 70 3.07 -1.05 -11.01
C TYR A 70 3.57 -1.74 -9.75
N VAL A 71 3.67 -0.99 -8.66
CA VAL A 71 3.78 -1.52 -7.29
C VAL A 71 2.61 -1.04 -6.46
N LEU A 72 2.21 -1.84 -5.46
CA LEU A 72 1.14 -1.50 -4.53
C LEU A 72 1.73 -1.27 -3.14
N LEU A 73 1.71 -0.03 -2.66
CA LEU A 73 2.00 0.32 -1.27
C LEU A 73 0.80 -0.10 -0.41
N LYS A 74 0.91 -1.28 0.19
CA LYS A 74 -0.19 -1.86 0.98
C LYS A 74 -0.28 -1.25 2.37
N TYR A 75 0.87 -1.12 3.06
CA TYR A 75 0.92 -0.52 4.38
C TYR A 75 2.14 0.39 4.49
N LEU A 76 1.98 1.48 5.22
CA LEU A 76 3.06 2.34 5.70
C LEU A 76 2.74 2.75 7.13
N SER A 77 3.59 2.37 8.07
CA SER A 77 3.44 2.68 9.48
C SER A 77 4.70 3.37 10.00
N VAL A 78 4.51 4.40 10.81
CA VAL A 78 5.59 5.13 11.51
C VAL A 78 5.59 4.72 12.96
N MET A 79 6.78 4.43 13.52
CA MET A 79 6.93 4.08 14.92
C MET A 79 6.24 5.10 15.84
N PRO A 80 5.48 4.67 16.85
CA PRO A 80 4.72 5.57 17.71
C PRO A 80 5.54 6.72 18.30
N TRP A 81 6.78 6.44 18.73
CA TRP A 81 7.64 7.44 19.39
C TRP A 81 8.25 8.49 18.47
N CYS A 82 8.17 8.32 17.14
CA CYS A 82 8.70 9.29 16.17
C CYS A 82 7.63 9.82 15.21
N ARG A 83 6.35 9.66 15.56
CA ARG A 83 5.24 10.30 14.83
C ARG A 83 5.33 11.83 14.97
N GLU A 84 4.74 12.52 13.98
CA GLU A 84 4.73 13.99 13.89
C GLU A 84 6.10 14.67 13.72
N GLN A 85 7.18 13.88 13.59
CA GLN A 85 8.54 14.36 13.35
C GLN A 85 8.94 14.36 11.87
N GLY A 86 7.98 14.28 10.96
CA GLY A 86 8.25 14.27 9.50
C GLY A 86 8.69 12.91 8.94
N ILE A 87 8.81 11.87 9.78
CA ILE A 87 9.28 10.53 9.34
C ILE A 87 8.40 9.96 8.22
N GLY A 88 7.07 10.12 8.29
CA GLY A 88 6.16 9.68 7.22
C GLY A 88 6.43 10.37 5.88
N ILE A 89 6.82 11.65 5.90
CA ILE A 89 7.19 12.42 4.70
C ILE A 89 8.46 11.83 4.08
N GLU A 90 9.50 11.61 4.88
CA GLU A 90 10.76 11.04 4.39
C GLU A 90 10.58 9.59 3.93
N SER A 91 9.77 8.81 4.63
CA SER A 91 9.41 7.44 4.22
C SER A 91 8.80 7.41 2.82
N MET A 92 7.83 8.30 2.55
CA MET A 92 7.23 8.40 1.21
C MET A 92 8.22 8.84 0.13
N ARG A 93 9.15 9.77 0.45
CA ARG A 93 10.21 10.16 -0.48
C ARG A 93 11.12 9.00 -0.83
N LEU A 94 11.55 8.23 0.16
CA LEU A 94 12.42 7.06 -0.01
C LEU A 94 11.70 5.95 -0.79
N ILE A 95 10.43 5.67 -0.49
CA ILE A 95 9.61 4.68 -1.23
C ILE A 95 9.46 5.12 -2.68
N ASN A 96 9.11 6.37 -2.94
CA ASN A 96 8.96 6.90 -4.29
C ASN A 96 10.28 6.82 -5.09
N LYS A 97 11.41 7.12 -4.45
CA LYS A 97 12.74 6.99 -5.05
C LYS A 97 13.09 5.54 -5.36
N ARG A 98 12.78 4.60 -4.45
CA ARG A 98 13.06 3.17 -4.62
C ARG A 98 12.36 2.58 -5.85
N TYR A 99 11.14 3.01 -6.11
CA TYR A 99 10.31 2.48 -7.21
C TYR A 99 10.19 3.44 -8.41
N ALA A 100 11.14 4.37 -8.57
CA ALA A 100 11.15 5.35 -9.66
C ALA A 100 11.33 4.74 -11.07
N ASP A 101 11.70 3.47 -11.15
CA ASP A 101 11.80 2.69 -12.38
C ASP A 101 10.48 2.02 -12.81
N ARG A 102 9.45 2.07 -11.97
CA ARG A 102 8.15 1.43 -12.22
C ARG A 102 7.23 2.30 -13.08
N GLN A 103 6.15 1.71 -13.58
CA GLN A 103 5.08 2.47 -14.28
C GLN A 103 4.40 3.45 -13.33
N GLY A 104 4.22 3.04 -12.08
CA GLY A 104 3.67 3.89 -11.03
C GLY A 104 3.54 3.15 -9.70
N ILE A 105 3.10 3.90 -8.70
CA ILE A 105 2.85 3.39 -7.36
C ILE A 105 1.37 3.57 -7.05
N ILE A 106 0.70 2.50 -6.63
CA ILE A 106 -0.69 2.49 -6.19
C ILE A 106 -0.69 2.49 -4.66
N ALA A 107 -1.60 3.23 -4.04
CA ALA A 107 -1.90 3.17 -2.62
C ALA A 107 -3.41 3.06 -2.43
N GLU A 108 -3.84 2.29 -1.44
CA GLU A 108 -5.23 2.06 -1.09
C GLU A 108 -5.54 2.76 0.23
N LEU A 109 -6.65 3.50 0.29
CA LEU A 109 -7.15 4.16 1.49
C LEU A 109 -8.54 3.61 1.79
N THR A 110 -8.65 2.77 2.80
CA THR A 110 -9.92 2.18 3.22
C THR A 110 -10.62 3.07 4.24
N GLU A 111 -11.94 3.18 4.16
CA GLU A 111 -12.80 3.88 5.11
C GLU A 111 -13.94 2.97 5.54
N TYR A 112 -14.12 2.88 6.84
CA TYR A 112 -15.24 2.16 7.44
C TYR A 112 -16.24 3.16 8.05
N PRO A 113 -17.51 2.78 8.23
CA PRO A 113 -18.54 3.68 8.75
C PRO A 113 -18.22 4.28 10.13
N GLU A 114 -17.43 3.57 10.95
CA GLU A 114 -16.99 3.98 12.28
C GLU A 114 -15.70 4.80 12.29
N ASP A 115 -15.03 4.97 11.15
CA ASP A 115 -13.80 5.75 11.06
C ASP A 115 -14.08 7.25 11.31
N GLU A 116 -13.05 7.96 11.81
CA GLU A 116 -13.11 9.42 11.87
C GLU A 116 -13.36 10.00 10.47
N PRO A 117 -14.39 10.84 10.27
CA PRO A 117 -14.79 11.34 8.95
C PRO A 117 -13.67 12.06 8.18
N GLN A 118 -12.61 12.49 8.87
CA GLN A 118 -11.49 13.21 8.26
C GLN A 118 -10.25 12.35 8.03
N ARG A 119 -10.21 11.09 8.52
CA ARG A 119 -9.02 10.22 8.42
C ARG A 119 -8.61 10.02 6.97
N ARG A 120 -9.53 9.54 6.14
CA ARG A 120 -9.27 9.31 4.71
C ARG A 120 -8.84 10.59 3.98
N ARG A 121 -9.53 11.71 4.23
CA ARG A 121 -9.18 13.01 3.63
C ARG A 121 -7.78 13.51 4.04
N LYS A 122 -7.35 13.25 5.28
CA LYS A 122 -5.98 13.58 5.74
C LYS A 122 -4.95 12.76 4.96
N LEU A 123 -5.17 11.44 4.83
CA LEU A 123 -4.29 10.54 4.09
C LEU A 123 -4.27 10.86 2.59
N GLN A 124 -5.41 11.13 1.98
CA GLN A 124 -5.52 11.57 0.58
C GLN A 124 -4.71 12.83 0.33
N ARG A 125 -4.87 13.87 1.19
CA ARG A 125 -4.07 15.11 1.09
C ARG A 125 -2.59 14.86 1.34
N PHE A 126 -2.24 13.94 2.21
CA PHE A 126 -0.85 13.54 2.45
C PHE A 126 -0.25 12.92 1.18
N LEU A 127 -0.91 11.95 0.55
CA LEU A 127 -0.44 11.32 -0.68
C LEU A 127 -0.38 12.30 -1.86
N ALA A 128 -1.36 13.21 -1.97
CA ALA A 128 -1.39 14.23 -3.04
C ALA A 128 -0.13 15.11 -3.05
N ARG A 129 0.48 15.39 -1.90
CA ARG A 129 1.77 16.13 -1.82
C ARG A 129 2.93 15.43 -2.53
N PHE A 130 2.82 14.13 -2.77
CA PHE A 130 3.82 13.32 -3.46
C PHE A 130 3.45 13.02 -4.92
N GLY A 131 2.41 13.68 -5.43
CA GLY A 131 1.95 13.52 -6.81
C GLY A 131 1.06 12.29 -7.03
N TYR A 132 0.45 11.77 -5.97
CA TYR A 132 -0.63 10.79 -6.12
C TYR A 132 -1.93 11.50 -6.48
N VAL A 133 -2.64 10.95 -7.44
CA VAL A 133 -3.96 11.37 -7.88
C VAL A 133 -4.97 10.27 -7.59
N GLU A 134 -6.20 10.65 -7.33
CA GLU A 134 -7.30 9.71 -7.17
C GLU A 134 -7.63 9.07 -8.51
N ALA A 135 -7.86 7.75 -8.50
CA ALA A 135 -8.38 7.02 -9.64
C ALA A 135 -9.83 6.64 -9.39
N GLU A 136 -10.68 6.80 -10.41
CA GLU A 136 -12.06 6.34 -10.36
C GLU A 136 -12.09 4.82 -10.19
N SER A 137 -12.76 4.33 -9.16
CA SER A 137 -12.83 2.90 -8.85
C SER A 137 -14.10 2.56 -8.08
N ASP A 138 -14.70 1.40 -8.40
CA ASP A 138 -15.69 0.72 -7.57
C ASP A 138 -14.97 -0.39 -6.80
N TYR A 139 -14.47 -0.05 -5.61
CA TYR A 139 -13.54 -0.88 -4.88
C TYR A 139 -13.82 -0.92 -3.39
N ARG A 140 -13.77 -2.13 -2.82
CA ARG A 140 -13.93 -2.38 -1.39
C ARG A 140 -12.86 -3.33 -0.87
N ILE A 141 -12.42 -3.07 0.36
CA ILE A 141 -11.49 -3.94 1.09
C ILE A 141 -12.11 -4.28 2.44
N GLY A 142 -12.26 -5.58 2.75
CA GLY A 142 -12.82 -6.03 4.03
C GLY A 142 -14.23 -5.50 4.30
N GLY A 143 -14.98 -5.14 3.25
CA GLY A 143 -16.32 -4.54 3.33
C GLY A 143 -16.33 -3.01 3.48
N GLY A 144 -15.18 -2.37 3.72
CA GLY A 144 -15.05 -0.90 3.70
C GLY A 144 -14.85 -0.35 2.30
N ASP A 145 -15.32 0.88 2.05
CA ASP A 145 -15.09 1.56 0.78
C ASP A 145 -13.60 1.92 0.65
N ALA A 146 -13.00 1.63 -0.50
CA ALA A 146 -11.58 1.86 -0.75
C ALA A 146 -11.38 2.88 -1.88
N LEU A 147 -10.62 3.91 -1.56
CA LEU A 147 -10.13 4.90 -2.52
C LEU A 147 -8.78 4.44 -3.05
N VAL A 148 -8.60 4.47 -4.35
CA VAL A 148 -7.32 4.18 -4.98
C VAL A 148 -6.61 5.47 -5.35
N MET A 149 -5.39 5.62 -4.84
CA MET A 149 -4.50 6.73 -5.17
C MET A 149 -3.34 6.21 -6.04
N ILE A 150 -3.05 6.89 -7.14
CA ILE A 150 -2.01 6.46 -8.08
C ILE A 150 -0.99 7.59 -8.25
N LYS A 151 0.28 7.25 -8.10
CA LYS A 151 1.38 8.08 -8.55
C LYS A 151 1.89 7.56 -9.89
N PRO A 152 1.57 8.19 -11.03
CA PRO A 152 2.16 7.84 -12.31
C PRO A 152 3.65 8.23 -12.33
N ILE A 153 4.52 7.37 -12.88
CA ILE A 153 5.97 7.62 -12.99
C ILE A 153 6.41 7.57 -14.45
N ARG A 154 6.06 6.50 -15.16
CA ARG A 154 6.40 6.33 -16.57
C ARG A 154 5.14 6.20 -17.41
N GLY A 155 4.82 7.28 -18.13
CA GLY A 155 3.65 7.35 -18.98
C GLY A 155 2.36 7.62 -18.20
N SER A 156 1.43 8.29 -18.85
CA SER A 156 0.06 8.50 -18.41
C SER A 156 -0.84 7.42 -19.01
N ALA A 157 -0.41 6.15 -18.97
CA ALA A 157 -1.30 5.10 -19.44
C ALA A 157 -2.63 5.23 -18.68
N GLU A 158 -3.72 5.29 -19.39
CA GLU A 158 -5.07 5.26 -18.85
C GLU A 158 -5.22 3.99 -17.98
N LEU A 159 -4.85 4.13 -16.71
CA LEU A 159 -4.89 2.99 -15.79
C LEU A 159 -6.33 2.66 -15.38
N GLU A 160 -7.19 3.66 -15.33
CA GLU A 160 -8.59 3.51 -14.89
C GLU A 160 -9.34 2.36 -15.57
N PRO A 161 -9.29 2.19 -16.92
CA PRO A 161 -10.01 1.10 -17.57
C PRO A 161 -9.50 -0.29 -17.18
N VAL A 162 -8.26 -0.41 -16.69
CA VAL A 162 -7.63 -1.68 -16.34
C VAL A 162 -7.30 -1.81 -14.85
N LEU A 163 -7.61 -0.78 -14.05
CA LEU A 163 -7.27 -0.72 -12.63
C LEU A 163 -7.73 -1.98 -11.87
N HIS A 164 -8.96 -2.43 -12.11
CA HIS A 164 -9.50 -3.65 -11.49
C HIS A 164 -8.63 -4.89 -11.80
N ARG A 165 -8.05 -4.99 -13.00
CA ARG A 165 -7.15 -6.10 -13.38
C ARG A 165 -5.79 -5.96 -12.69
N VAL A 166 -5.29 -4.74 -12.56
CA VAL A 166 -4.00 -4.47 -11.88
C VAL A 166 -4.09 -4.82 -10.41
N ILE A 167 -5.16 -4.40 -9.74
CA ILE A 167 -5.41 -4.74 -8.34
C ILE A 167 -5.61 -6.26 -8.17
N ALA A 168 -6.43 -6.87 -9.02
CA ALA A 168 -6.65 -8.32 -8.99
C ALA A 168 -5.36 -9.11 -9.23
N ASP A 169 -4.48 -8.66 -10.14
CA ASP A 169 -3.17 -9.28 -10.38
C ASP A 169 -2.29 -9.27 -9.12
N PHE A 170 -2.24 -8.15 -8.38
CA PHE A 170 -1.51 -8.11 -7.12
C PHE A 170 -2.02 -9.14 -6.12
N TYR A 171 -3.30 -9.10 -5.81
CA TYR A 171 -3.88 -9.94 -4.77
C TYR A 171 -3.84 -11.43 -5.12
N SER A 172 -4.00 -11.82 -6.39
CA SER A 172 -3.92 -13.21 -6.85
C SER A 172 -2.56 -13.87 -6.61
N ARG A 173 -1.49 -13.07 -6.45
CA ARG A 173 -0.13 -13.58 -6.26
C ARG A 173 0.15 -14.08 -4.84
N PHE A 174 -0.66 -13.69 -3.87
CA PHE A 174 -0.45 -14.03 -2.47
C PHE A 174 -1.71 -14.50 -1.75
N LEU A 175 -2.90 -14.26 -2.30
CA LEU A 175 -4.16 -14.79 -1.76
C LEU A 175 -4.65 -15.96 -2.61
N SER A 176 -5.33 -16.92 -1.95
CA SER A 176 -6.15 -17.89 -2.66
C SER A 176 -7.40 -17.19 -3.24
N PRO A 177 -8.04 -17.76 -4.28
CA PRO A 177 -9.28 -17.19 -4.82
C PRO A 177 -10.36 -16.95 -3.75
N PHE A 178 -10.50 -17.88 -2.81
CA PHE A 178 -11.44 -17.74 -1.69
C PHE A 178 -11.11 -16.55 -0.76
N ALA A 179 -9.84 -16.41 -0.38
CA ALA A 179 -9.39 -15.31 0.47
C ALA A 179 -9.48 -13.97 -0.26
N MET A 180 -9.19 -13.95 -1.57
CA MET A 180 -9.30 -12.77 -2.39
C MET A 180 -10.76 -12.30 -2.48
N ASN A 181 -11.71 -13.18 -2.80
CA ASN A 181 -13.14 -12.84 -2.90
C ASN A 181 -13.73 -12.35 -1.58
N ARG A 182 -13.15 -12.75 -0.45
CA ARG A 182 -13.58 -12.30 0.88
C ARG A 182 -13.01 -10.94 1.26
N LEU A 183 -11.77 -10.65 0.83
CA LEU A 183 -11.06 -9.44 1.21
C LEU A 183 -11.30 -8.29 0.22
N VAL A 184 -11.38 -8.60 -1.07
CA VAL A 184 -11.31 -7.62 -2.15
C VAL A 184 -12.53 -7.74 -3.05
N ASP A 185 -13.30 -6.68 -3.18
CA ASP A 185 -14.36 -6.53 -4.20
C ASP A 185 -13.99 -5.32 -5.07
N ILE A 186 -13.51 -5.58 -6.29
CA ILE A 186 -13.17 -4.54 -7.26
C ILE A 186 -13.85 -4.84 -8.60
N ARG A 187 -14.56 -3.86 -9.13
CA ARG A 187 -15.33 -3.97 -10.35
C ARG A 187 -14.86 -2.98 -11.39
N PRO A 188 -15.05 -3.30 -12.69
CA PRO A 188 -14.87 -2.32 -13.74
C PRO A 188 -15.82 -1.13 -13.50
N VAL A 189 -15.30 0.08 -13.59
CA VAL A 189 -16.14 1.28 -13.57
C VAL A 189 -17.05 1.24 -14.79
N LYS A 190 -18.35 1.29 -14.59
CA LYS A 190 -19.32 1.41 -15.69
C LYS A 190 -19.19 2.83 -16.22
N LYS A 191 -18.67 2.99 -17.45
CA LYS A 191 -18.82 4.26 -18.16
C LYS A 191 -20.31 4.52 -18.29
N THR A 192 -20.82 5.52 -17.62
CA THR A 192 -22.15 6.06 -17.89
C THR A 192 -22.09 6.53 -19.34
N ALA A 193 -22.86 5.88 -20.22
CA ALA A 193 -23.05 6.37 -21.58
C ALA A 193 -23.75 7.74 -21.46
N GLU A 194 -23.04 8.82 -21.81
CA GLU A 194 -23.63 10.11 -22.07
C GLU A 194 -24.47 10.07 -23.35
#